data_d9df854e616e4bab1d7b3798a57aeafd
#
_entry.id   d9df854e616e4bab1d7b3798a57aeafd
#
_cell.length_a   1.000
_cell.length_b   1.000
_cell.length_c   1.000
_cell.angle_alpha   90.00
_cell.angle_beta   90.00
_cell.angle_gamma   90.00
#
_symmetry.space_group_name_H-M   'P 1'
#
loop_
_entity.id
_entity.type
_entity.pdbx_description
1 polymer ?
#
loop_
_entity_poly.entity_id
_entity_poly.type
_entity_poly.pdbx_seq_one_letter_code
_entity_poly.pdbx_strand_id
1 'polypeptide(L)'
;MKREEDFQTTFSSSYNKMVATSENSYGWSNHTFHYRMATKKYSLEDVKKIIDSGSLEAQIRMSRHFFYRSLYYQRILLHYSTLLKYIGLLIPNPSFGKRLSEQFIQKKYFNAINFIDTAKLPDLFTDIALKALRDGCYYGLVLKVTNTAMSILNLPTMYCRSRFKNTDGIDLIEFNVTYFNTIIDKDDRKNALALYPKNVVNWYRKYKNGKVTSPWVFIDAEVGICISLLDNCMPALLNIIPAAIEYDQARDINRDRDLEEIKKIIVQKIPHLQDGALLFEPDEAELMHEGSVKMMANDKNVSVLTTYADVDSVVSKTSNENSTTTIDKELSNIYSTAGVSPQLFGTESNLSLETSIKNDTAMMMIIARKLENLVTFIINKKFGNSNITFRYTILPITHYNESDYIDTTLKMANSGYSFILPALALGLSQKELGNIKDLENDVLDLKEKLIPLSTSYTESGKSPGRPEKPLEQKSAKTIANEESLDSGGSGTNG
;
A
#
# COMPACT_ATOMS: atom_id res chain seq x y z
N MET A 1 -6.26 14.02 -39.99
CA MET A 1 -4.95 14.52 -39.57
C MET A 1 -5.03 15.85 -38.82
N LYS A 2 -5.41 17.01 -39.44
CA LYS A 2 -5.51 18.28 -38.68
C LYS A 2 -6.42 18.26 -37.46
N ARG A 3 -7.54 17.53 -37.46
CA ARG A 3 -8.44 17.40 -36.30
C ARG A 3 -7.89 16.53 -35.13
N GLU A 4 -7.00 15.61 -35.43
CA GLU A 4 -6.34 14.77 -34.42
C GLU A 4 -5.15 15.48 -33.77
N GLU A 5 -4.41 16.28 -34.54
CA GLU A 5 -3.31 17.11 -34.01
C GLU A 5 -3.84 18.25 -33.13
N ASP A 6 -4.95 18.90 -33.50
CA ASP A 6 -5.62 19.91 -32.66
C ASP A 6 -6.19 19.29 -31.35
N PHE A 7 -6.68 18.06 -31.40
CA PHE A 7 -7.15 17.37 -30.22
C PHE A 7 -5.99 16.94 -29.30
N GLN A 8 -4.88 16.48 -29.87
CA GLN A 8 -3.70 16.09 -29.09
C GLN A 8 -3.00 17.29 -28.43
N THR A 9 -2.89 18.42 -29.13
CA THR A 9 -2.31 19.65 -28.56
C THR A 9 -3.21 20.27 -27.49
N THR A 10 -4.51 20.30 -27.70
CA THR A 10 -5.49 20.80 -26.71
C THR A 10 -5.56 19.86 -25.49
N PHE A 11 -5.50 18.55 -25.72
CA PHE A 11 -5.50 17.55 -24.64
C PHE A 11 -4.20 17.60 -23.84
N SER A 12 -3.03 17.69 -24.48
CA SER A 12 -1.73 17.80 -23.83
C SER A 12 -1.61 19.10 -23.02
N SER A 13 -2.08 20.22 -23.53
CA SER A 13 -2.07 21.51 -22.80
C SER A 13 -3.06 21.52 -21.64
N SER A 14 -4.23 20.90 -21.81
CA SER A 14 -5.22 20.73 -20.73
C SER A 14 -4.75 19.73 -19.69
N TYR A 15 -4.08 18.66 -20.08
CA TYR A 15 -3.48 17.68 -19.16
C TYR A 15 -2.34 18.30 -18.35
N ASN A 16 -1.42 19.04 -18.99
CA ASN A 16 -0.35 19.75 -18.27
C ASN A 16 -0.90 20.84 -17.35
N LYS A 17 -1.94 21.57 -17.78
CA LYS A 17 -2.67 22.50 -16.89
C LYS A 17 -3.38 21.78 -15.76
N MET A 18 -3.93 20.58 -15.96
CA MET A 18 -4.62 19.83 -14.91
C MET A 18 -3.68 19.07 -13.98
N VAL A 19 -2.52 18.63 -14.43
CA VAL A 19 -1.47 18.14 -13.53
C VAL A 19 -0.98 19.28 -12.64
N ALA A 20 -0.74 20.45 -13.21
CA ALA A 20 -0.39 21.66 -12.45
C ALA A 20 -1.55 22.17 -11.56
N THR A 21 -2.81 22.14 -12.03
CA THR A 21 -3.98 22.49 -11.23
C THR A 21 -4.42 21.35 -10.30
N SER A 22 -4.13 20.07 -10.57
CA SER A 22 -4.37 19.02 -9.58
C SER A 22 -3.36 19.11 -8.44
N GLU A 23 -2.12 19.46 -8.69
CA GLU A 23 -1.19 19.83 -7.63
C GLU A 23 -1.63 21.10 -6.90
N ASN A 24 -2.17 22.11 -7.58
CA ASN A 24 -2.67 23.35 -6.99
C ASN A 24 -4.13 23.29 -6.53
N SER A 25 -5.04 22.57 -7.19
CA SER A 25 -6.43 22.40 -6.75
C SER A 25 -6.57 21.28 -5.71
N TYR A 26 -5.70 20.27 -5.72
CA TYR A 26 -5.47 19.46 -4.53
C TYR A 26 -4.89 20.33 -3.41
N GLY A 27 -4.05 21.32 -3.70
CA GLY A 27 -3.60 22.30 -2.74
C GLY A 27 -4.73 23.19 -2.19
N TRP A 28 -5.60 23.75 -3.00
CA TRP A 28 -6.62 24.71 -2.54
C TRP A 28 -7.88 24.06 -1.97
N SER A 29 -8.46 23.08 -2.61
CA SER A 29 -9.60 22.35 -2.02
C SER A 29 -9.16 21.42 -0.88
N ASN A 30 -7.97 20.83 -0.97
CA ASN A 30 -7.41 20.08 0.13
C ASN A 30 -6.87 20.97 1.25
N HIS A 31 -6.29 22.16 1.00
CA HIS A 31 -5.90 23.08 2.08
C HIS A 31 -7.11 23.54 2.91
N THR A 32 -8.21 23.91 2.28
CA THR A 32 -9.44 24.24 3.00
C THR A 32 -10.06 23.00 3.66
N PHE A 33 -9.97 21.84 3.02
CA PHE A 33 -10.44 20.58 3.57
C PHE A 33 -9.54 20.09 4.71
N HIS A 34 -8.22 20.15 4.56
CA HIS A 34 -7.26 19.84 5.62
C HIS A 34 -7.33 20.81 6.79
N TYR A 35 -7.47 22.11 6.54
CA TYR A 35 -7.60 23.10 7.60
C TYR A 35 -8.91 22.91 8.38
N ARG A 36 -10.04 22.69 7.70
CA ARG A 36 -11.33 22.38 8.34
C ARG A 36 -11.30 21.03 9.07
N MET A 37 -10.62 20.03 8.54
CA MET A 37 -10.43 18.75 9.23
C MET A 37 -9.52 18.87 10.45
N ALA A 38 -8.44 19.63 10.36
CA ALA A 38 -7.53 19.83 11.48
C ALA A 38 -8.18 20.55 12.68
N THR A 39 -9.21 21.35 12.44
CA THR A 39 -9.94 22.07 13.50
C THR A 39 -11.07 21.26 14.13
N LYS A 40 -11.60 20.24 13.43
CA LYS A 40 -12.67 19.40 13.97
C LYS A 40 -12.06 18.35 14.91
N LYS A 41 -12.44 18.40 16.19
CA LYS A 41 -12.15 17.32 17.14
C LYS A 41 -13.32 16.32 17.08
N TYR A 42 -13.00 15.04 16.87
CA TYR A 42 -13.97 13.96 17.02
C TYR A 42 -13.85 13.40 18.44
N SER A 43 -14.97 13.39 19.17
CA SER A 43 -15.05 12.65 20.42
C SER A 43 -15.22 11.14 20.13
N LEU A 44 -14.96 10.30 21.13
CA LEU A 44 -15.20 8.84 21.03
C LEU A 44 -16.67 8.54 20.71
N GLU A 45 -17.60 9.30 21.31
CA GLU A 45 -19.04 9.16 21.05
C GLU A 45 -19.41 9.55 19.60
N ASP A 46 -18.83 10.64 19.06
CA ASP A 46 -19.06 11.05 17.67
C ASP A 46 -18.61 9.97 16.70
N VAL A 47 -17.43 9.36 16.96
CA VAL A 47 -16.88 8.26 16.14
C VAL A 47 -17.82 7.06 16.16
N LYS A 48 -18.26 6.61 17.35
CA LYS A 48 -19.22 5.50 17.47
C LYS A 48 -20.51 5.79 16.74
N LYS A 49 -21.09 7.00 16.89
CA LYS A 49 -22.30 7.42 16.17
C LYS A 49 -22.11 7.41 14.64
N ILE A 50 -20.94 7.82 14.14
CA ILE A 50 -20.65 7.81 12.70
C ILE A 50 -20.54 6.37 12.18
N ILE A 51 -19.86 5.48 12.92
CA ILE A 51 -19.75 4.07 12.54
C ILE A 51 -21.15 3.43 12.50
N ASP A 52 -21.95 3.63 13.54
CA ASP A 52 -23.30 3.04 13.67
C ASP A 52 -24.32 3.63 12.68
N SER A 53 -24.12 4.88 12.26
CA SER A 53 -25.05 5.56 11.32
C SER A 53 -25.07 4.92 9.93
N GLY A 54 -24.05 4.16 9.55
CA GLY A 54 -23.88 3.60 8.19
C GLY A 54 -23.70 4.66 7.09
N SER A 55 -23.53 5.94 7.44
CA SER A 55 -23.32 7.02 6.47
C SER A 55 -21.93 6.93 5.85
N LEU A 56 -21.84 6.39 4.62
CA LEU A 56 -20.59 6.23 3.90
C LEU A 56 -19.80 7.56 3.79
N GLU A 57 -20.48 8.65 3.50
CA GLU A 57 -19.84 9.97 3.39
C GLU A 57 -19.19 10.42 4.71
N ALA A 58 -19.90 10.25 5.83
CA ALA A 58 -19.38 10.61 7.15
C ALA A 58 -18.18 9.71 7.53
N GLN A 59 -18.27 8.43 7.23
CA GLN A 59 -17.19 7.45 7.49
C GLN A 59 -15.93 7.75 6.66
N ILE A 60 -16.06 8.07 5.37
CA ILE A 60 -14.94 8.46 4.52
C ILE A 60 -14.27 9.75 5.04
N ARG A 61 -15.07 10.76 5.40
CA ARG A 61 -14.55 12.02 5.97
C ARG A 61 -13.79 11.77 7.27
N MET A 62 -14.32 10.93 8.13
CA MET A 62 -13.68 10.53 9.37
C MET A 62 -12.37 9.78 9.12
N SER A 63 -12.37 8.76 8.26
CA SER A 63 -11.17 8.01 7.87
C SER A 63 -10.06 8.92 7.35
N ARG A 64 -10.40 9.85 6.44
CA ARG A 64 -9.44 10.85 5.93
C ARG A 64 -8.91 11.75 7.03
N HIS A 65 -9.76 12.19 7.96
CA HIS A 65 -9.33 13.01 9.10
C HIS A 65 -8.29 12.28 9.94
N PHE A 66 -8.58 11.04 10.33
CA PHE A 66 -7.67 10.26 11.17
C PHE A 66 -6.41 9.81 10.42
N PHE A 67 -6.47 9.60 9.11
CA PHE A 67 -5.28 9.33 8.30
C PHE A 67 -4.22 10.42 8.41
N TYR A 68 -4.61 11.68 8.49
CA TYR A 68 -3.68 12.80 8.63
C TYR A 68 -3.40 13.18 10.09
N ARG A 69 -4.22 12.74 11.03
CA ARG A 69 -4.10 13.13 12.43
C ARG A 69 -3.49 12.06 13.31
N SER A 70 -3.82 10.81 13.11
CA SER A 70 -3.33 9.68 13.89
C SER A 70 -2.20 8.98 13.16
N LEU A 71 -1.00 9.04 13.73
CA LEU A 71 0.18 8.38 13.17
C LEU A 71 0.00 6.85 13.09
N TYR A 72 -0.65 6.25 14.09
CA TYR A 72 -0.91 4.81 14.13
C TYR A 72 -1.86 4.37 13.03
N TYR A 73 -2.98 5.08 12.86
CA TYR A 73 -3.93 4.80 11.80
C TYR A 73 -3.29 4.94 10.41
N GLN A 74 -2.52 6.01 10.20
CA GLN A 74 -1.78 6.22 8.96
C GLN A 74 -0.78 5.09 8.70
N ARG A 75 0.02 4.72 9.70
CA ARG A 75 1.07 3.71 9.55
C ARG A 75 0.50 2.33 9.24
N ILE A 76 -0.63 1.96 9.86
CA ILE A 76 -1.32 0.70 9.56
C ILE A 76 -1.85 0.68 8.12
N LEU A 77 -2.48 1.77 7.65
CA LEU A 77 -2.94 1.86 6.26
C LEU A 77 -1.79 1.79 5.25
N LEU A 78 -0.67 2.46 5.56
CA LEU A 78 0.55 2.39 4.75
C LEU A 78 1.14 0.98 4.76
N HIS A 79 1.20 0.31 5.93
CA HIS A 79 1.67 -1.07 6.02
C HIS A 79 0.89 -1.98 5.07
N TYR A 80 -0.43 -1.97 5.13
CA TYR A 80 -1.24 -2.80 4.24
C TYR A 80 -1.05 -2.44 2.77
N SER A 81 -1.05 -1.16 2.40
CA SER A 81 -0.93 -0.75 0.99
C SER A 81 0.42 -1.09 0.37
N THR A 82 1.50 -1.12 1.17
CA THR A 82 2.87 -1.41 0.73
C THR A 82 3.30 -2.85 1.01
N LEU A 83 2.43 -3.68 1.61
CA LEU A 83 2.77 -5.05 1.98
C LEU A 83 3.17 -5.91 0.78
N LEU A 84 2.39 -5.82 -0.31
CA LEU A 84 2.68 -6.51 -1.57
C LEU A 84 3.63 -5.65 -2.42
N LYS A 85 4.61 -6.29 -3.05
CA LYS A 85 5.47 -5.65 -4.06
C LYS A 85 4.77 -5.44 -5.40
N TYR A 86 3.56 -5.97 -5.58
CA TYR A 86 2.76 -5.91 -6.82
C TYR A 86 3.53 -6.33 -8.08
N ILE A 87 4.44 -7.28 -7.94
CA ILE A 87 5.20 -7.84 -9.05
C ILE A 87 4.26 -8.68 -9.91
N GLY A 88 4.16 -8.32 -11.18
CA GLY A 88 3.24 -8.96 -12.10
C GLY A 88 3.91 -9.89 -13.10
N LEU A 89 3.21 -10.97 -13.44
CA LEU A 89 3.56 -11.92 -14.47
C LEU A 89 2.53 -11.88 -15.59
N LEU A 90 2.98 -11.61 -16.82
CA LEU A 90 2.14 -11.67 -18.01
C LEU A 90 2.31 -13.02 -18.71
N ILE A 91 1.20 -13.71 -18.90
CA ILE A 91 1.15 -15.01 -19.57
C ILE A 91 0.31 -14.88 -20.85
N PRO A 92 0.88 -15.16 -22.04
CA PRO A 92 0.10 -15.27 -23.27
C PRO A 92 -0.72 -16.57 -23.25
N ASN A 93 -1.98 -16.47 -23.63
CA ASN A 93 -2.90 -17.61 -23.72
C ASN A 93 -3.43 -17.70 -25.16
N PRO A 94 -2.76 -18.50 -26.02
CA PRO A 94 -3.22 -18.73 -27.38
C PRO A 94 -4.50 -19.56 -27.38
N SER A 95 -5.41 -19.28 -28.32
CA SER A 95 -6.66 -20.02 -28.47
C SER A 95 -6.41 -21.48 -28.84
N PHE A 96 -7.09 -22.38 -28.16
CA PHE A 96 -6.97 -23.84 -28.41
C PHE A 96 -7.27 -24.18 -29.87
N GLY A 97 -6.46 -25.07 -30.47
CA GLY A 97 -6.69 -25.60 -31.80
C GLY A 97 -6.15 -24.79 -32.96
N LYS A 98 -5.60 -23.59 -32.75
CA LYS A 98 -4.93 -22.80 -33.80
C LYS A 98 -3.43 -22.81 -33.59
N ARG A 99 -2.68 -23.36 -34.56
CA ARG A 99 -1.21 -23.20 -34.58
C ARG A 99 -0.88 -21.77 -35.00
N LEU A 100 -0.57 -20.93 -34.02
CA LEU A 100 -0.04 -19.58 -34.28
C LEU A 100 1.46 -19.66 -34.55
N SER A 101 1.98 -18.83 -35.46
CA SER A 101 3.43 -18.74 -35.62
C SER A 101 4.07 -18.15 -34.38
N GLU A 102 5.23 -18.65 -33.99
CA GLU A 102 5.99 -18.14 -32.84
C GLU A 102 6.25 -16.63 -32.96
N GLN A 103 6.60 -16.15 -34.14
CA GLN A 103 6.82 -14.73 -34.41
C GLN A 103 5.58 -13.87 -34.13
N PHE A 104 4.37 -14.37 -34.42
CA PHE A 104 3.14 -13.65 -34.12
C PHE A 104 2.91 -13.53 -32.61
N ILE A 105 3.07 -14.65 -31.88
CA ILE A 105 2.92 -14.65 -30.42
C ILE A 105 3.97 -13.72 -29.79
N GLN A 106 5.23 -13.83 -30.23
CA GLN A 106 6.34 -13.02 -29.77
C GLN A 106 6.09 -11.53 -29.96
N LYS A 107 5.68 -11.11 -31.17
CA LYS A 107 5.38 -9.70 -31.46
C LYS A 107 4.25 -9.15 -30.59
N LYS A 108 3.18 -9.91 -30.38
CA LYS A 108 2.05 -9.51 -29.54
C LYS A 108 2.44 -9.45 -28.07
N TYR A 109 3.20 -10.43 -27.60
CA TYR A 109 3.73 -10.48 -26.24
C TYR A 109 4.65 -9.30 -25.95
N PHE A 110 5.63 -9.01 -26.83
CA PHE A 110 6.55 -7.88 -26.62
C PHE A 110 5.82 -6.54 -26.56
N ASN A 111 4.77 -6.33 -27.35
CA ASN A 111 3.97 -5.12 -27.25
C ASN A 111 3.25 -5.00 -25.90
N ALA A 112 2.70 -6.10 -25.39
CA ALA A 112 2.00 -6.11 -24.13
C ALA A 112 2.96 -5.95 -22.94
N ILE A 113 4.12 -6.62 -22.96
CA ILE A 113 5.10 -6.51 -21.88
C ILE A 113 5.76 -5.11 -21.84
N ASN A 114 6.02 -4.50 -23.01
CA ASN A 114 6.51 -3.13 -23.10
C ASN A 114 5.53 -2.14 -22.45
N PHE A 115 4.23 -2.36 -22.61
CA PHE A 115 3.22 -1.54 -21.97
C PHE A 115 3.25 -1.68 -20.45
N ILE A 116 3.32 -2.91 -19.93
CA ILE A 116 3.38 -3.19 -18.48
C ILE A 116 4.59 -2.50 -17.85
N ASP A 117 5.76 -2.68 -18.46
CA ASP A 117 7.03 -2.16 -17.97
C ASP A 117 7.03 -0.63 -17.90
N THR A 118 6.50 0.04 -18.94
CA THR A 118 6.44 1.51 -18.97
C THR A 118 5.31 2.11 -18.13
N ALA A 119 4.27 1.36 -17.81
CA ALA A 119 3.12 1.84 -17.04
C ALA A 119 3.37 1.94 -15.53
N LYS A 120 4.54 1.45 -15.02
CA LYS A 120 4.91 1.48 -13.60
C LYS A 120 3.77 1.00 -12.69
N LEU A 121 3.21 -0.16 -13.01
CA LEU A 121 2.03 -0.68 -12.33
C LEU A 121 2.19 -0.85 -10.82
N PRO A 122 3.35 -1.27 -10.25
CA PRO A 122 3.51 -1.41 -8.81
C PRO A 122 3.24 -0.12 -8.03
N ASP A 123 3.78 1.03 -8.49
CA ASP A 123 3.55 2.33 -7.84
C ASP A 123 2.08 2.73 -7.91
N LEU A 124 1.46 2.54 -9.08
CA LEU A 124 0.04 2.82 -9.29
C LEU A 124 -0.84 1.95 -8.38
N PHE A 125 -0.52 0.67 -8.24
CA PHE A 125 -1.29 -0.26 -7.43
C PHE A 125 -1.20 0.04 -5.94
N THR A 126 -0.02 0.44 -5.47
CA THR A 126 0.18 0.91 -4.09
C THR A 126 -0.70 2.13 -3.79
N ASP A 127 -0.75 3.13 -4.69
CA ASP A 127 -1.59 4.32 -4.53
C ASP A 127 -3.09 3.98 -4.57
N ILE A 128 -3.50 3.10 -5.48
CA ILE A 128 -4.89 2.61 -5.56
C ILE A 128 -5.27 1.86 -4.28
N ALA A 129 -4.42 0.96 -3.80
CA ALA A 129 -4.65 0.19 -2.59
C ALA A 129 -4.79 1.08 -1.35
N LEU A 130 -3.89 2.08 -1.20
CA LEU A 130 -3.97 3.05 -0.11
C LEU A 130 -5.30 3.81 -0.12
N LYS A 131 -5.72 4.30 -1.29
CA LYS A 131 -6.99 5.01 -1.42
C LYS A 131 -8.20 4.11 -1.18
N ALA A 132 -8.14 2.86 -1.67
CA ALA A 132 -9.20 1.88 -1.44
C ALA A 132 -9.36 1.52 0.05
N LEU A 133 -8.27 1.39 0.78
CA LEU A 133 -8.29 1.13 2.22
C LEU A 133 -8.79 2.34 3.01
N ARG A 134 -8.30 3.54 2.69
CA ARG A 134 -8.62 4.77 3.39
C ARG A 134 -10.05 5.25 3.11
N ASP A 135 -10.46 5.26 1.85
CA ASP A 135 -11.74 5.81 1.40
C ASP A 135 -12.81 4.72 1.20
N GLY A 136 -12.45 3.43 1.43
CA GLY A 136 -13.32 2.28 1.23
C GLY A 136 -13.38 1.79 -0.22
N CYS A 137 -13.29 2.69 -1.17
CA CYS A 137 -13.23 2.40 -2.59
C CYS A 137 -12.38 3.42 -3.34
N TYR A 138 -11.57 2.93 -4.26
CA TYR A 138 -10.91 3.75 -5.26
C TYR A 138 -11.77 3.82 -6.52
N TYR A 139 -12.04 5.03 -6.98
CA TYR A 139 -12.70 5.29 -8.25
C TYR A 139 -11.76 6.00 -9.20
N GLY A 140 -11.59 5.47 -10.39
CA GLY A 140 -10.73 6.01 -11.43
C GLY A 140 -11.34 5.95 -12.81
N LEU A 141 -10.76 6.68 -13.72
CA LEU A 141 -11.14 6.73 -15.13
C LEU A 141 -9.91 6.55 -16.00
N VAL A 142 -9.91 5.51 -16.83
CA VAL A 142 -8.86 5.32 -17.82
C VAL A 142 -9.08 6.31 -18.96
N LEU A 143 -8.23 7.34 -19.04
CA LEU A 143 -8.34 8.39 -20.04
C LEU A 143 -7.76 7.93 -21.39
N LYS A 144 -6.56 7.38 -21.34
CA LYS A 144 -5.83 6.97 -22.55
C LYS A 144 -4.92 5.79 -22.25
N VAL A 145 -4.94 4.83 -23.12
CA VAL A 145 -3.98 3.72 -23.13
C VAL A 145 -3.19 3.80 -24.43
N THR A 146 -1.90 4.16 -24.34
CA THR A 146 -0.95 4.12 -25.45
C THR A 146 -0.16 2.82 -25.43
N ASN A 147 0.74 2.60 -26.39
CA ASN A 147 1.62 1.41 -26.34
C ASN A 147 2.64 1.47 -25.21
N THR A 148 2.85 2.66 -24.62
CA THR A 148 3.90 2.92 -23.63
C THR A 148 3.37 3.55 -22.34
N ALA A 149 2.09 3.95 -22.25
CA ALA A 149 1.59 4.63 -21.06
C ALA A 149 0.08 4.43 -20.88
N MET A 150 -0.33 4.49 -19.63
CA MET A 150 -1.73 4.54 -19.21
C MET A 150 -1.96 5.78 -18.35
N SER A 151 -2.93 6.60 -18.73
CA SER A 151 -3.33 7.78 -17.96
C SER A 151 -4.63 7.49 -17.24
N ILE A 152 -4.63 7.66 -15.92
CA ILE A 152 -5.80 7.45 -15.06
C ILE A 152 -6.13 8.77 -14.38
N LEU A 153 -7.41 9.14 -14.42
CA LEU A 153 -7.97 10.24 -13.65
C LEU A 153 -8.58 9.69 -12.37
N ASN A 154 -8.15 10.20 -11.23
CA ASN A 154 -8.79 9.90 -9.95
C ASN A 154 -10.15 10.59 -9.89
N LEU A 155 -11.21 9.82 -9.69
CA LEU A 155 -12.55 10.38 -9.51
C LEU A 155 -12.78 10.80 -8.06
N PRO A 156 -13.57 11.85 -7.82
CA PRO A 156 -13.91 12.28 -6.46
C PRO A 156 -14.82 11.26 -5.78
N THR A 157 -14.29 10.53 -4.80
CA THR A 157 -14.96 9.41 -4.12
C THR A 157 -16.36 9.78 -3.59
N MET A 158 -16.54 11.00 -3.09
CA MET A 158 -17.83 11.49 -2.56
C MET A 158 -18.94 11.63 -3.62
N TYR A 159 -18.56 11.66 -4.90
CA TYR A 159 -19.47 11.77 -6.04
C TYR A 159 -19.55 10.48 -6.84
N CYS A 160 -18.98 9.40 -6.32
CA CYS A 160 -18.99 8.08 -6.95
C CYS A 160 -19.68 7.07 -6.03
N ARG A 161 -20.30 6.07 -6.62
CA ARG A 161 -20.78 4.88 -5.93
C ARG A 161 -20.78 3.68 -6.87
N SER A 162 -20.71 2.48 -6.31
CA SER A 162 -20.86 1.22 -7.05
C SER A 162 -21.92 0.37 -6.39
N ARG A 163 -22.94 -0.02 -7.14
CA ARG A 163 -24.07 -0.83 -6.67
C ARG A 163 -24.32 -2.04 -7.57
N PHE A 164 -23.69 -2.08 -8.73
CA PHE A 164 -23.92 -3.10 -9.74
C PHE A 164 -22.58 -3.62 -10.25
N LYS A 165 -22.57 -4.88 -10.64
CA LYS A 165 -21.47 -5.53 -11.35
C LYS A 165 -21.92 -5.88 -12.77
N ASN A 166 -21.01 -5.87 -13.73
CA ASN A 166 -21.28 -6.37 -15.07
C ASN A 166 -21.20 -7.90 -15.09
N THR A 167 -21.47 -8.51 -16.25
CA THR A 167 -21.40 -9.96 -16.46
C THR A 167 -20.01 -10.55 -16.23
N ASP A 168 -18.96 -9.74 -16.34
CA ASP A 168 -17.56 -10.13 -16.11
C ASP A 168 -17.14 -9.97 -14.64
N GLY A 169 -18.07 -9.58 -13.77
CA GLY A 169 -17.82 -9.36 -12.34
C GLY A 169 -17.11 -8.05 -12.01
N ILE A 170 -17.01 -7.11 -12.96
CA ILE A 170 -16.42 -5.79 -12.77
C ILE A 170 -17.47 -4.86 -12.15
N ASP A 171 -17.06 -4.15 -11.08
CA ASP A 171 -17.91 -3.18 -10.42
C ASP A 171 -18.18 -1.97 -11.31
N LEU A 172 -19.47 -1.62 -11.51
CA LEU A 172 -19.88 -0.47 -12.31
C LEU A 172 -19.93 0.80 -11.47
N ILE A 173 -19.43 1.89 -12.02
CA ILE A 173 -19.40 3.19 -11.36
C ILE A 173 -20.61 4.00 -11.76
N GLU A 174 -21.35 4.50 -10.78
CA GLU A 174 -22.30 5.60 -10.95
C GLU A 174 -21.64 6.89 -10.46
N PHE A 175 -21.59 7.88 -11.34
CA PHE A 175 -20.99 9.18 -11.08
C PHE A 175 -22.07 10.25 -10.93
N ASN A 176 -21.95 11.07 -9.89
CA ASN A 176 -22.84 12.19 -9.64
C ASN A 176 -22.35 13.44 -10.36
N VAL A 177 -23.07 13.86 -11.39
CA VAL A 177 -22.68 15.01 -12.23
C VAL A 177 -22.77 16.36 -11.52
N THR A 178 -23.38 16.44 -10.32
CA THR A 178 -23.36 17.67 -9.49
C THR A 178 -21.96 18.08 -9.07
N TYR A 179 -20.98 17.16 -9.12
CA TYR A 179 -19.56 17.48 -8.95
C TYR A 179 -19.11 18.67 -9.79
N PHE A 180 -19.54 18.77 -11.04
CA PHE A 180 -19.16 19.88 -11.91
C PHE A 180 -19.69 21.23 -11.46
N ASN A 181 -20.72 21.26 -10.62
CA ASN A 181 -21.24 22.51 -10.03
C ASN A 181 -20.34 23.02 -8.89
N THR A 182 -19.51 22.16 -8.29
CA THR A 182 -18.57 22.58 -7.24
C THR A 182 -17.35 23.30 -7.80
N ILE A 183 -17.10 23.17 -9.11
CA ILE A 183 -16.02 23.87 -9.80
C ILE A 183 -16.52 25.27 -10.16
N ILE A 184 -16.04 26.28 -9.43
CA ILE A 184 -16.54 27.66 -9.53
C ILE A 184 -16.11 28.29 -10.86
N ASP A 185 -14.84 28.13 -11.25
CA ASP A 185 -14.30 28.67 -12.49
C ASP A 185 -14.92 27.98 -13.70
N LYS A 186 -15.32 28.80 -14.73
CA LYS A 186 -15.96 28.29 -15.95
C LYS A 186 -14.99 27.57 -16.86
N ASP A 187 -13.74 28.06 -16.94
CA ASP A 187 -12.71 27.47 -17.80
C ASP A 187 -12.20 26.18 -17.19
N ASP A 188 -11.99 26.13 -15.87
CA ASP A 188 -11.64 24.91 -15.15
C ASP A 188 -12.75 23.86 -15.26
N ARG A 189 -14.02 24.27 -15.18
CA ARG A 189 -15.15 23.36 -15.40
C ARG A 189 -15.18 22.81 -16.83
N LYS A 190 -14.88 23.64 -17.83
CA LYS A 190 -14.80 23.21 -19.24
C LYS A 190 -13.66 22.24 -19.44
N ASN A 191 -12.49 22.51 -18.86
CA ASN A 191 -11.33 21.65 -18.91
C ASN A 191 -11.60 20.30 -18.19
N ALA A 192 -12.24 20.36 -17.02
CA ALA A 192 -12.65 19.15 -16.30
C ALA A 192 -13.62 18.30 -17.15
N LEU A 193 -14.65 18.90 -17.72
CA LEU A 193 -15.61 18.20 -18.58
C LEU A 193 -14.95 17.53 -19.80
N ALA A 194 -13.87 18.09 -20.32
CA ALA A 194 -13.16 17.52 -21.46
C ALA A 194 -12.48 16.18 -21.15
N LEU A 195 -12.22 15.87 -19.88
CA LEU A 195 -11.59 14.63 -19.44
C LEU A 195 -12.60 13.50 -19.22
N TYR A 196 -13.89 13.81 -19.10
CA TYR A 196 -14.90 12.80 -18.83
C TYR A 196 -15.48 12.23 -20.13
N PRO A 197 -15.97 10.98 -20.11
CA PRO A 197 -16.62 10.35 -21.25
C PRO A 197 -17.81 11.16 -21.76
N LYS A 198 -18.09 11.06 -23.06
CA LYS A 198 -19.18 11.82 -23.71
C LYS A 198 -20.54 11.56 -23.08
N ASN A 199 -20.82 10.37 -22.61
CA ASN A 199 -22.07 10.01 -21.93
C ASN A 199 -22.25 10.83 -20.64
N VAL A 200 -21.20 11.01 -19.81
CA VAL A 200 -21.21 11.80 -18.59
C VAL A 200 -21.43 13.29 -18.89
N VAL A 201 -20.71 13.83 -19.90
CA VAL A 201 -20.85 15.23 -20.32
C VAL A 201 -22.24 15.53 -20.85
N ASN A 202 -22.79 14.63 -21.66
CA ASN A 202 -24.15 14.77 -22.21
C ASN A 202 -25.20 14.68 -21.09
N TRP A 203 -25.00 13.79 -20.10
CA TRP A 203 -25.87 13.66 -18.95
C TRP A 203 -25.88 14.93 -18.11
N TYR A 204 -24.68 15.51 -17.83
CA TYR A 204 -24.55 16.77 -17.11
C TYR A 204 -25.30 17.91 -17.82
N ARG A 205 -25.19 18.01 -19.16
CA ARG A 205 -25.94 19.02 -19.95
C ARG A 205 -27.45 18.82 -19.85
N LYS A 206 -27.93 17.58 -19.91
CA LYS A 206 -29.35 17.25 -19.74
C LYS A 206 -29.84 17.57 -18.33
N TYR A 207 -29.05 17.24 -17.30
CA TYR A 207 -29.34 17.55 -15.92
C TYR A 207 -29.43 19.05 -15.67
N LYS A 208 -28.45 19.83 -16.16
CA LYS A 208 -28.44 21.28 -16.03
C LYS A 208 -29.63 21.96 -16.72
N ASN A 209 -30.11 21.38 -17.82
CA ASN A 209 -31.25 21.88 -18.58
C ASN A 209 -32.60 21.36 -18.07
N GLY A 210 -32.64 20.67 -16.92
CA GLY A 210 -33.86 20.13 -16.32
C GLY A 210 -34.51 18.98 -17.09
N LYS A 211 -33.81 18.42 -18.11
CA LYS A 211 -34.32 17.29 -18.92
C LYS A 211 -34.24 15.94 -18.21
N VAL A 212 -33.47 15.84 -17.13
CA VAL A 212 -33.25 14.65 -16.32
C VAL A 212 -33.24 15.05 -14.86
N THR A 213 -33.95 14.34 -14.00
CA THR A 213 -34.05 14.58 -12.56
C THR A 213 -32.91 13.91 -11.77
N SER A 214 -32.42 12.73 -12.24
CA SER A 214 -31.36 12.02 -11.56
C SER A 214 -29.99 12.61 -11.89
N PRO A 215 -29.17 12.96 -10.88
CA PRO A 215 -27.80 13.43 -11.10
C PRO A 215 -26.82 12.29 -11.37
N TRP A 216 -27.25 11.03 -11.25
CA TRP A 216 -26.39 9.86 -11.37
C TRP A 216 -26.34 9.32 -12.79
N VAL A 217 -25.12 9.03 -13.27
CA VAL A 217 -24.87 8.47 -14.60
C VAL A 217 -23.89 7.31 -14.48
N PHE A 218 -24.10 6.23 -15.22
CA PHE A 218 -23.15 5.13 -15.30
C PHE A 218 -21.92 5.54 -16.12
N ILE A 219 -20.76 5.15 -15.64
CA ILE A 219 -19.51 5.15 -16.39
C ILE A 219 -19.33 3.76 -16.98
N ASP A 220 -19.00 3.73 -18.28
CA ASP A 220 -18.79 2.46 -18.98
C ASP A 220 -17.70 1.64 -18.29
N ALA A 221 -17.93 0.33 -18.10
CA ALA A 221 -16.97 -0.58 -17.48
C ALA A 221 -15.60 -0.62 -18.20
N GLU A 222 -15.60 -0.22 -19.47
CA GLU A 222 -14.39 -0.18 -20.29
C GLU A 222 -13.39 0.91 -19.88
N VAL A 223 -13.84 1.95 -19.21
CA VAL A 223 -13.03 3.10 -18.82
C VAL A 223 -13.08 3.36 -17.32
N GLY A 224 -14.07 2.83 -16.62
CA GLY A 224 -14.23 2.99 -15.17
C GLY A 224 -13.39 1.98 -14.39
N ILE A 225 -12.71 2.45 -13.34
CA ILE A 225 -11.96 1.64 -12.38
C ILE A 225 -12.62 1.77 -11.02
N CYS A 226 -13.09 0.65 -10.47
CA CYS A 226 -13.62 0.58 -9.11
C CYS A 226 -12.90 -0.54 -8.35
N ILE A 227 -12.13 -0.17 -7.35
CA ILE A 227 -11.35 -1.10 -6.52
C ILE A 227 -11.69 -0.87 -5.06
N SER A 228 -12.22 -1.91 -4.41
CA SER A 228 -12.57 -1.89 -2.99
C SER A 228 -12.12 -3.17 -2.33
N LEU A 229 -11.84 -3.12 -1.03
CA LEU A 229 -11.61 -4.32 -0.23
C LEU A 229 -12.95 -4.98 0.13
N LEU A 230 -13.90 -4.18 0.58
CA LEU A 230 -15.24 -4.62 0.96
C LEU A 230 -16.26 -4.28 -0.14
N ASP A 231 -17.24 -5.14 -0.32
CA ASP A 231 -18.28 -4.95 -1.36
C ASP A 231 -19.19 -3.73 -1.10
N ASN A 232 -19.34 -3.31 0.17
CA ASN A 232 -20.10 -2.12 0.55
C ASN A 232 -19.34 -0.80 0.38
N CYS A 233 -18.11 -0.83 -0.11
CA CYS A 233 -17.24 0.33 -0.30
C CYS A 233 -17.00 1.16 0.99
N MET A 234 -17.10 0.55 2.16
CA MET A 234 -16.76 1.19 3.43
C MET A 234 -15.27 1.11 3.69
N PRO A 235 -14.65 2.14 4.33
CA PRO A 235 -13.28 2.05 4.79
C PRO A 235 -13.11 0.87 5.75
N ALA A 236 -12.18 -0.05 5.42
CA ALA A 236 -12.10 -1.36 6.09
C ALA A 236 -11.63 -1.29 7.55
N LEU A 237 -10.85 -0.27 7.90
CA LEU A 237 -10.15 -0.17 9.18
C LEU A 237 -10.73 0.91 10.11
N LEU A 238 -12.03 1.24 9.98
CA LEU A 238 -12.70 2.25 10.80
C LEU A 238 -12.68 1.90 12.29
N ASN A 239 -12.76 0.60 12.63
CA ASN A 239 -12.82 0.15 14.02
C ASN A 239 -11.50 0.38 14.80
N ILE A 240 -10.41 0.73 14.12
CA ILE A 240 -9.14 1.12 14.77
C ILE A 240 -9.23 2.53 15.36
N ILE A 241 -10.08 3.39 14.79
CA ILE A 241 -10.16 4.80 15.17
C ILE A 241 -10.55 5.00 16.64
N PRO A 242 -11.57 4.29 17.20
CA PRO A 242 -11.87 4.34 18.64
C PRO A 242 -10.65 4.02 19.51
N ALA A 243 -9.95 2.92 19.22
CA ALA A 243 -8.77 2.50 19.96
C ALA A 243 -7.63 3.55 19.87
N ALA A 244 -7.46 4.19 18.72
CA ALA A 244 -6.47 5.26 18.55
C ALA A 244 -6.82 6.50 19.40
N ILE A 245 -8.10 6.84 19.56
CA ILE A 245 -8.54 7.94 20.44
C ILE A 245 -8.31 7.59 21.89
N GLU A 246 -8.65 6.38 22.31
CA GLU A 246 -8.46 5.88 23.69
C GLU A 246 -6.96 5.91 24.06
N TYR A 247 -6.09 5.51 23.15
CA TYR A 247 -4.64 5.62 23.31
C TYR A 247 -4.17 7.08 23.50
N ASP A 248 -4.62 8.00 22.63
CA ASP A 248 -4.26 9.41 22.73
C ASP A 248 -4.73 10.01 24.07
N GLN A 249 -5.93 9.64 24.55
CA GLN A 249 -6.44 10.04 25.86
C GLN A 249 -5.60 9.46 27.02
N ALA A 250 -5.25 8.19 26.96
CA ALA A 250 -4.38 7.55 27.97
C ALA A 250 -3.01 8.23 28.04
N ARG A 251 -2.44 8.61 26.89
CA ARG A 251 -1.18 9.34 26.81
C ARG A 251 -1.27 10.75 27.39
N ASP A 252 -2.36 11.47 27.13
CA ASP A 252 -2.57 12.81 27.67
C ASP A 252 -2.75 12.74 29.20
N ILE A 253 -3.50 11.77 29.73
CA ILE A 253 -3.65 11.54 31.17
C ILE A 253 -2.30 11.23 31.84
N ASN A 254 -1.46 10.41 31.21
CA ASN A 254 -0.13 10.11 31.76
C ASN A 254 0.77 11.34 31.76
N ARG A 255 0.76 12.11 30.67
CA ARG A 255 1.51 13.38 30.62
C ARG A 255 1.08 14.34 31.71
N ASP A 256 -0.21 14.46 31.96
CA ASP A 256 -0.74 15.34 32.99
C ASP A 256 -0.36 14.82 34.41
N ARG A 257 -0.35 13.50 34.59
CA ARG A 257 0.15 12.87 35.82
C ARG A 257 1.64 13.12 36.03
N ASP A 258 2.47 12.93 35.00
CA ASP A 258 3.91 13.22 35.05
C ASP A 258 4.16 14.70 35.39
N LEU A 259 3.35 15.62 34.87
CA LEU A 259 3.40 17.03 35.20
C LEU A 259 2.98 17.31 36.65
N GLU A 260 2.01 16.55 37.18
CA GLU A 260 1.59 16.65 38.58
C GLU A 260 2.66 16.06 39.53
N GLU A 261 3.31 14.96 39.15
CA GLU A 261 4.42 14.38 39.95
C GLU A 261 5.63 15.32 40.05
N ILE A 262 5.87 16.16 39.03
CA ILE A 262 6.93 17.17 39.03
C ILE A 262 6.57 18.36 39.94
N LYS A 263 5.26 18.62 40.16
CA LYS A 263 4.82 19.69 41.06
C LYS A 263 5.13 19.33 42.50
N LYS A 264 6.02 20.08 43.10
CA LYS A 264 6.35 19.98 44.52
C LYS A 264 5.52 20.97 45.34
N ILE A 265 4.78 20.48 46.30
CA ILE A 265 4.11 21.32 47.27
C ILE A 265 4.97 21.36 48.53
N ILE A 266 5.53 22.53 48.84
CA ILE A 266 6.24 22.74 50.07
C ILE A 266 5.22 23.22 51.10
N VAL A 267 4.98 22.37 52.09
CA VAL A 267 4.10 22.71 53.22
C VAL A 267 4.94 23.39 54.29
N GLN A 268 4.65 24.67 54.51
CA GLN A 268 5.26 25.45 55.62
C GLN A 268 4.27 25.49 56.78
N LYS A 269 4.56 24.69 57.80
CA LYS A 269 3.71 24.64 59.01
C LYS A 269 4.14 25.74 59.98
N ILE A 270 3.19 26.51 60.43
CA ILE A 270 3.40 27.52 61.46
C ILE A 270 3.24 26.84 62.83
N PRO A 271 4.28 26.87 63.71
CA PRO A 271 4.22 26.21 64.99
C PRO A 271 3.27 26.92 65.99
N HIS A 272 2.63 26.12 66.83
CA HIS A 272 1.85 26.61 67.97
C HIS A 272 2.69 26.55 69.24
N LEU A 273 2.39 27.43 70.20
CA LEU A 273 2.88 27.36 71.57
C LEU A 273 2.21 26.21 72.30
N GLN A 274 2.78 25.76 73.46
CA GLN A 274 2.23 24.65 74.26
C GLN A 274 0.84 24.93 74.85
N ASP A 275 0.41 26.18 74.91
CA ASP A 275 -0.90 26.65 75.35
C ASP A 275 -1.92 26.75 74.20
N GLY A 276 -1.52 26.39 72.99
CA GLY A 276 -2.35 26.47 71.78
C GLY A 276 -2.42 27.84 71.13
N ALA A 277 -1.67 28.80 71.61
CA ALA A 277 -1.60 30.13 71.00
C ALA A 277 -0.69 30.10 69.79
N LEU A 278 -0.94 30.99 68.82
CA LEU A 278 -0.12 31.11 67.63
C LEU A 278 1.26 31.70 67.99
N LEU A 279 2.36 31.08 67.51
CA LEU A 279 3.72 31.57 67.75
C LEU A 279 4.01 32.87 66.95
N PHE A 280 3.34 33.04 65.81
CA PHE A 280 3.48 34.20 64.93
C PHE A 280 2.10 34.83 64.71
N GLU A 281 2.07 36.15 64.62
CA GLU A 281 0.84 36.83 64.24
C GLU A 281 0.49 36.55 62.75
N PRO A 282 -0.77 36.66 62.35
CA PRO A 282 -1.21 36.42 60.97
C PRO A 282 -0.43 37.22 59.93
N ASP A 283 -0.11 38.47 60.23
CA ASP A 283 0.65 39.35 59.34
C ASP A 283 2.13 38.89 59.17
N GLU A 284 2.74 38.33 60.19
CA GLU A 284 4.09 37.75 60.12
C GLU A 284 4.07 36.44 59.28
N ALA A 285 3.01 35.64 59.44
CA ALA A 285 2.85 34.43 58.66
C ALA A 285 2.64 34.76 57.16
N GLU A 286 1.94 35.85 56.86
CA GLU A 286 1.79 36.31 55.45
C GLU A 286 3.11 36.79 54.85
N LEU A 287 3.90 37.54 55.59
CA LEU A 287 5.25 37.96 55.22
C LEU A 287 6.20 36.75 54.94
N MET A 288 6.13 35.72 55.81
CA MET A 288 6.89 34.47 55.62
C MET A 288 6.43 33.73 54.35
N HIS A 289 5.12 33.67 54.10
CA HIS A 289 4.54 33.06 52.90
C HIS A 289 5.03 33.81 51.67
N GLU A 290 4.88 35.12 51.63
CA GLU A 290 5.36 35.93 50.49
C GLU A 290 6.86 35.80 50.25
N GLY A 291 7.68 35.78 51.30
CA GLY A 291 9.10 35.52 51.24
C GLY A 291 9.43 34.18 50.59
N SER A 292 8.71 33.13 51.01
CA SER A 292 8.88 31.79 50.47
C SER A 292 8.45 31.71 48.99
N VAL A 293 7.30 32.32 48.63
CA VAL A 293 6.84 32.43 47.26
C VAL A 293 7.83 33.19 46.37
N LYS A 294 8.40 34.30 46.86
CA LYS A 294 9.39 35.09 46.12
C LYS A 294 10.69 34.30 45.91
N MET A 295 11.13 33.52 46.90
CA MET A 295 12.30 32.63 46.77
C MET A 295 12.10 31.56 45.72
N MET A 296 10.86 31.02 45.60
CA MET A 296 10.52 29.95 44.66
C MET A 296 9.99 30.46 43.32
N ALA A 297 9.91 31.80 43.12
CA ALA A 297 9.29 32.38 41.92
C ALA A 297 9.96 31.99 40.58
N ASN A 298 11.21 31.53 40.63
CA ASN A 298 11.93 31.04 39.45
C ASN A 298 11.63 29.58 39.11
N ASP A 299 11.01 28.82 40.02
CA ASP A 299 10.65 27.42 39.79
C ASP A 299 9.14 27.29 39.62
N LYS A 300 8.73 27.14 38.37
CA LYS A 300 7.30 27.05 37.97
C LYS A 300 6.58 25.80 38.52
N ASN A 301 7.33 24.83 39.00
CA ASN A 301 6.83 23.53 39.44
C ASN A 301 6.71 23.43 40.97
N VAL A 302 7.01 24.50 41.73
CA VAL A 302 6.93 24.49 43.17
C VAL A 302 5.82 25.45 43.63
N SER A 303 4.92 24.92 44.44
CA SER A 303 3.88 25.69 45.14
C SER A 303 4.17 25.68 46.64
N VAL A 304 3.96 26.79 47.31
CA VAL A 304 4.15 26.92 48.76
C VAL A 304 2.78 27.01 49.40
N LEU A 305 2.47 26.14 50.38
CA LEU A 305 1.30 26.18 51.20
C LEU A 305 1.72 26.47 52.64
N THR A 306 1.32 27.62 53.16
CA THR A 306 1.51 27.98 54.59
C THR A 306 0.24 27.70 55.35
N THR A 307 0.31 26.91 56.44
CA THR A 307 -0.87 26.49 57.19
C THR A 307 -0.53 26.33 58.66
N TYR A 308 -1.53 26.55 59.53
CA TYR A 308 -1.49 26.26 60.97
C TYR A 308 -1.87 24.82 61.30
N ALA A 309 -2.53 24.12 60.35
CA ALA A 309 -2.98 22.76 60.53
C ALA A 309 -1.89 21.73 60.17
N ASP A 310 -1.94 20.56 60.82
CA ASP A 310 -1.17 19.42 60.35
C ASP A 310 -1.73 18.95 59.03
N VAL A 311 -0.92 19.11 57.99
CA VAL A 311 -1.24 18.56 56.65
C VAL A 311 -0.34 17.35 56.46
N ASP A 312 -0.95 16.20 56.46
CA ASP A 312 -0.27 14.99 55.95
C ASP A 312 0.05 15.20 54.48
N SER A 313 1.26 14.83 54.06
CA SER A 313 1.73 15.04 52.73
C SER A 313 0.76 14.53 51.67
N VAL A 314 0.18 15.44 50.89
CA VAL A 314 -0.59 15.14 49.69
C VAL A 314 0.39 14.78 48.56
N VAL A 315 1.17 13.74 48.77
CA VAL A 315 1.94 13.14 47.70
C VAL A 315 1.16 11.91 47.27
N SER A 316 0.46 12.02 46.16
CA SER A 316 -0.07 10.87 45.45
C SER A 316 1.10 9.98 45.03
N LYS A 317 1.47 9.03 45.89
CA LYS A 317 2.37 7.93 45.49
C LYS A 317 1.58 7.00 44.56
N THR A 318 1.41 7.40 43.35
CA THR A 318 0.92 6.49 42.30
C THR A 318 2.14 5.73 41.81
N SER A 319 2.17 4.40 42.04
CA SER A 319 3.24 3.55 41.55
C SER A 319 3.34 3.68 40.05
N ASN A 320 4.51 4.09 39.57
CA ASN A 320 4.84 4.24 38.11
C ASN A 320 4.60 2.97 37.27
N GLU A 321 4.47 1.81 37.91
CA GLU A 321 4.21 0.52 37.26
C GLU A 321 2.84 0.45 36.56
N ASN A 322 1.82 1.17 37.04
CA ASN A 322 0.47 1.11 36.45
C ASN A 322 0.28 2.03 35.23
N SER A 323 1.13 3.04 35.05
CA SER A 323 0.96 4.00 33.96
C SER A 323 1.50 3.48 32.62
N THR A 324 2.69 2.91 32.63
CA THR A 324 3.31 2.27 31.47
C THR A 324 2.46 1.09 30.98
N THR A 325 1.94 0.26 31.92
CA THR A 325 1.09 -0.88 31.57
C THR A 325 -0.23 -0.47 30.89
N THR A 326 -0.78 0.70 31.20
CA THR A 326 -2.02 1.19 30.55
C THR A 326 -1.76 1.64 29.12
N ILE A 327 -0.68 2.41 28.86
CA ILE A 327 -0.29 2.82 27.51
C ILE A 327 0.00 1.59 26.64
N ASP A 328 0.77 0.63 27.17
CA ASP A 328 1.13 -0.59 26.42
C ASP A 328 -0.10 -1.45 26.10
N LYS A 329 -1.09 -1.50 27.01
CA LYS A 329 -2.37 -2.16 26.74
C LYS A 329 -3.15 -1.48 25.63
N GLU A 330 -3.29 -0.14 25.67
CA GLU A 330 -4.02 0.59 24.64
C GLU A 330 -3.30 0.50 23.28
N LEU A 331 -1.98 0.53 23.28
CA LEU A 331 -1.20 0.32 22.07
C LEU A 331 -1.41 -1.10 21.51
N SER A 332 -1.41 -2.11 22.37
CA SER A 332 -1.71 -3.49 21.99
C SER A 332 -3.14 -3.63 21.44
N ASN A 333 -4.11 -2.91 22.01
CA ASN A 333 -5.49 -2.86 21.53
C ASN A 333 -5.60 -2.32 20.10
N ILE A 334 -4.84 -1.28 19.75
CA ILE A 334 -4.80 -0.75 18.38
C ILE A 334 -4.37 -1.84 17.40
N TYR A 335 -3.26 -2.52 17.70
CA TYR A 335 -2.72 -3.54 16.80
C TYR A 335 -3.59 -4.79 16.72
N SER A 336 -4.14 -5.24 17.85
CA SER A 336 -5.03 -6.40 17.86
C SER A 336 -6.35 -6.12 17.13
N THR A 337 -6.89 -4.90 17.27
CA THR A 337 -8.08 -4.47 16.52
C THR A 337 -7.80 -4.36 15.02
N ALA A 338 -6.59 -3.95 14.64
CA ALA A 338 -6.13 -3.96 13.25
C ALA A 338 -5.86 -5.36 12.71
N GLY A 339 -5.72 -6.36 13.57
CA GLY A 339 -5.29 -7.71 13.20
C GLY A 339 -3.81 -7.81 12.85
N VAL A 340 -3.01 -6.78 13.15
CA VAL A 340 -1.58 -6.69 12.81
C VAL A 340 -0.73 -7.06 14.01
N SER A 341 0.37 -7.77 13.79
CA SER A 341 1.31 -8.06 14.87
C SER A 341 2.01 -6.79 15.38
N PRO A 342 1.98 -6.49 16.67
CA PRO A 342 2.71 -5.35 17.26
C PRO A 342 4.22 -5.38 16.98
N GLN A 343 4.81 -6.56 16.77
CA GLN A 343 6.24 -6.72 16.41
C GLN A 343 6.63 -6.01 15.12
N LEU A 344 5.71 -5.87 14.15
CA LEU A 344 5.95 -5.11 12.93
C LEU A 344 6.23 -3.62 13.17
N PHE A 345 5.85 -3.12 14.35
CA PHE A 345 5.98 -1.71 14.74
C PHE A 345 6.93 -1.50 15.92
N GLY A 346 7.69 -2.55 16.29
CA GLY A 346 8.74 -2.45 17.33
C GLY A 346 8.26 -2.66 18.75
N THR A 347 7.07 -3.20 18.97
CA THR A 347 6.56 -3.60 20.28
C THR A 347 6.76 -5.09 20.49
N GLU A 348 7.14 -5.51 21.68
CA GLU A 348 7.25 -6.93 22.04
C GLU A 348 5.87 -7.59 22.05
N SER A 349 5.73 -8.73 21.39
CA SER A 349 4.51 -9.51 21.33
C SER A 349 4.82 -10.99 21.15
N ASN A 350 4.02 -11.86 21.76
CA ASN A 350 4.09 -13.31 21.62
C ASN A 350 3.31 -13.84 20.41
N LEU A 351 2.69 -12.97 19.60
CA LEU A 351 1.99 -13.38 18.40
C LEU A 351 3.00 -13.77 17.31
N SER A 352 2.76 -14.91 16.65
CA SER A 352 3.58 -15.34 15.54
C SER A 352 3.53 -14.31 14.40
N LEU A 353 4.63 -13.60 14.21
CA LEU A 353 4.79 -12.59 13.17
C LEU A 353 4.49 -13.15 11.78
N GLU A 354 4.97 -14.35 11.50
CA GLU A 354 4.76 -15.03 10.22
C GLU A 354 3.29 -15.29 9.91
N THR A 355 2.52 -15.71 10.90
CA THR A 355 1.07 -15.96 10.73
C THR A 355 0.32 -14.65 10.47
N SER A 356 0.67 -13.56 11.18
CA SER A 356 0.10 -12.23 10.95
C SER A 356 0.35 -11.77 9.51
N ILE A 357 1.59 -11.85 9.04
CA ILE A 357 1.96 -11.45 7.68
C ILE A 357 1.23 -12.29 6.62
N LYS A 358 1.05 -13.59 6.85
CA LYS A 358 0.27 -14.44 5.94
C LYS A 358 -1.18 -14.02 5.85
N ASN A 359 -1.82 -13.69 6.98
CA ASN A 359 -3.20 -13.21 7.02
C ASN A 359 -3.33 -11.84 6.32
N ASP A 360 -2.42 -10.92 6.61
CA ASP A 360 -2.39 -9.59 5.98
C ASP A 360 -2.20 -9.71 4.46
N THR A 361 -1.30 -10.60 4.03
CA THR A 361 -1.08 -10.90 2.61
C THR A 361 -2.35 -11.44 1.96
N ALA A 362 -3.05 -12.38 2.61
CA ALA A 362 -4.30 -12.93 2.09
C ALA A 362 -5.38 -11.86 1.93
N MET A 363 -5.49 -10.93 2.87
CA MET A 363 -6.41 -9.79 2.79
C MET A 363 -6.05 -8.88 1.60
N MET A 364 -4.79 -8.51 1.44
CA MET A 364 -4.37 -7.63 0.34
C MET A 364 -4.46 -8.30 -1.03
N MET A 365 -4.38 -9.63 -1.11
CA MET A 365 -4.62 -10.38 -2.34
C MET A 365 -6.06 -10.25 -2.88
N ILE A 366 -7.02 -9.82 -2.06
CA ILE A 366 -8.38 -9.50 -2.55
C ILE A 366 -8.33 -8.29 -3.48
N ILE A 367 -7.62 -7.23 -3.07
CA ILE A 367 -7.39 -6.03 -3.90
C ILE A 367 -6.53 -6.39 -5.11
N ALA A 368 -5.46 -7.17 -4.92
CA ALA A 368 -4.57 -7.59 -5.99
C ALA A 368 -5.32 -8.33 -7.12
N ARG A 369 -6.24 -9.25 -6.79
CA ARG A 369 -7.06 -9.95 -7.78
C ARG A 369 -7.97 -9.02 -8.58
N LYS A 370 -8.54 -7.98 -7.96
CA LYS A 370 -9.32 -6.97 -8.68
C LYS A 370 -8.43 -6.17 -9.64
N LEU A 371 -7.20 -5.86 -9.24
CA LEU A 371 -6.20 -5.21 -10.08
C LEU A 371 -5.72 -6.12 -11.22
N GLU A 372 -5.50 -7.40 -10.99
CA GLU A 372 -5.21 -8.40 -12.02
C GLU A 372 -6.28 -8.42 -13.12
N ASN A 373 -7.55 -8.49 -12.69
CA ASN A 373 -8.69 -8.50 -13.62
C ASN A 373 -8.74 -7.21 -14.44
N LEU A 374 -8.54 -6.07 -13.82
CA LEU A 374 -8.49 -4.77 -14.49
C LEU A 374 -7.39 -4.73 -15.57
N VAL A 375 -6.16 -5.09 -15.21
CA VAL A 375 -5.03 -5.05 -16.15
C VAL A 375 -5.20 -6.08 -17.25
N THR A 376 -5.65 -7.29 -16.92
CA THR A 376 -5.99 -8.34 -17.88
C THR A 376 -7.01 -7.83 -18.91
N PHE A 377 -8.07 -7.16 -18.45
CA PHE A 377 -9.08 -6.57 -19.31
C PHE A 377 -8.50 -5.49 -20.24
N ILE A 378 -7.74 -4.55 -19.70
CA ILE A 378 -7.10 -3.47 -20.49
C ILE A 378 -6.15 -4.03 -21.55
N ILE A 379 -5.29 -5.00 -21.16
CA ILE A 379 -4.33 -5.62 -22.07
C ILE A 379 -5.04 -6.40 -23.17
N ASN A 380 -6.06 -7.18 -22.85
CA ASN A 380 -6.80 -7.95 -23.83
C ASN A 380 -7.55 -7.06 -24.80
N LYS A 381 -8.12 -5.96 -24.35
CA LYS A 381 -8.78 -4.98 -25.21
C LYS A 381 -7.82 -4.32 -26.19
N LYS A 382 -6.59 -4.04 -25.76
CA LYS A 382 -5.62 -3.32 -26.59
C LYS A 382 -4.75 -4.22 -27.45
N PHE A 383 -4.24 -5.30 -26.89
CA PHE A 383 -3.23 -6.16 -27.52
C PHE A 383 -3.77 -7.55 -27.86
N GLY A 384 -4.84 -7.98 -27.19
CA GLY A 384 -5.51 -9.24 -27.45
C GLY A 384 -6.30 -9.27 -28.75
N ASN A 385 -6.63 -10.44 -29.22
CA ASN A 385 -7.57 -10.68 -30.33
C ASN A 385 -8.21 -12.08 -30.16
N SER A 386 -9.06 -12.48 -31.13
CA SER A 386 -9.71 -13.80 -31.12
C SER A 386 -8.74 -14.99 -31.10
N ASN A 387 -7.47 -14.79 -31.42
CA ASN A 387 -6.48 -15.86 -31.53
C ASN A 387 -5.54 -15.93 -30.32
N ILE A 388 -5.33 -14.81 -29.61
CA ILE A 388 -4.47 -14.74 -28.44
C ILE A 388 -5.05 -13.78 -27.42
N THR A 389 -5.16 -14.25 -26.19
CA THR A 389 -5.47 -13.45 -25.02
C THR A 389 -4.28 -13.44 -24.07
N PHE A 390 -4.31 -12.57 -23.09
CA PHE A 390 -3.27 -12.46 -22.07
C PHE A 390 -3.92 -12.59 -20.70
N ARG A 391 -3.16 -13.15 -19.77
CA ARG A 391 -3.49 -13.14 -18.36
C ARG A 391 -2.38 -12.44 -17.60
N TYR A 392 -2.77 -11.44 -16.82
CA TYR A 392 -1.87 -10.77 -15.89
C TYR A 392 -2.14 -11.29 -14.48
N THR A 393 -1.11 -11.69 -13.77
CA THR A 393 -1.20 -12.24 -12.41
C THR A 393 -0.20 -11.53 -11.51
N ILE A 394 -0.62 -11.09 -10.33
CA ILE A 394 0.26 -10.48 -9.33
C ILE A 394 0.76 -11.59 -8.40
N LEU A 395 2.06 -11.67 -8.25
CA LEU A 395 2.68 -12.65 -7.38
C LEU A 395 2.54 -12.23 -5.90
N PRO A 396 2.25 -13.16 -4.97
CA PRO A 396 2.08 -12.85 -3.55
C PRO A 396 3.43 -12.61 -2.83
N ILE A 397 4.26 -11.75 -3.43
CA ILE A 397 5.58 -11.41 -2.92
C ILE A 397 5.47 -10.18 -2.04
N THR A 398 5.97 -10.31 -0.81
CA THR A 398 6.08 -9.25 0.17
C THR A 398 7.55 -9.02 0.51
N HIS A 399 7.86 -7.90 1.18
CA HIS A 399 9.22 -7.68 1.71
C HIS A 399 9.64 -8.71 2.77
N TYR A 400 8.69 -9.43 3.36
CA TYR A 400 8.93 -10.40 4.43
C TYR A 400 9.17 -11.82 3.92
N ASN A 401 8.57 -12.20 2.77
CA ASN A 401 8.69 -13.55 2.21
C ASN A 401 9.54 -13.61 0.94
N GLU A 402 10.18 -12.52 0.56
CA GLU A 402 10.97 -12.41 -0.68
C GLU A 402 12.07 -13.45 -0.75
N SER A 403 12.86 -13.60 0.32
CA SER A 403 13.96 -14.57 0.39
C SER A 403 13.46 -15.99 0.19
N ASP A 404 12.42 -16.40 0.91
CA ASP A 404 11.83 -17.73 0.80
C ASP A 404 11.25 -17.99 -0.59
N TYR A 405 10.68 -16.95 -1.19
CA TYR A 405 10.11 -17.02 -2.54
C TYR A 405 11.21 -17.17 -3.59
N ILE A 406 12.34 -16.46 -3.46
CA ILE A 406 13.52 -16.59 -4.31
C ILE A 406 14.07 -18.02 -4.20
N ASP A 407 14.31 -18.52 -3.00
CA ASP A 407 14.84 -19.87 -2.77
C ASP A 407 13.94 -20.95 -3.35
N THR A 408 12.63 -20.82 -3.16
CA THR A 408 11.66 -21.78 -3.69
C THR A 408 11.64 -21.76 -5.22
N THR A 409 11.61 -20.58 -5.82
CA THR A 409 11.56 -20.45 -7.28
C THR A 409 12.88 -20.84 -7.94
N LEU A 410 14.04 -20.63 -7.30
CA LEU A 410 15.33 -21.14 -7.76
C LEU A 410 15.38 -22.67 -7.74
N LYS A 411 14.86 -23.31 -6.69
CA LYS A 411 14.74 -24.77 -6.64
C LYS A 411 13.84 -25.29 -7.76
N MET A 412 12.74 -24.62 -8.03
CA MET A 412 11.84 -24.94 -9.16
C MET A 412 12.55 -24.80 -10.51
N ALA A 413 13.31 -23.70 -10.71
CA ALA A 413 14.07 -23.48 -11.94
C ALA A 413 15.14 -24.56 -12.15
N ASN A 414 15.86 -24.95 -11.09
CA ASN A 414 16.84 -26.03 -11.13
C ASN A 414 16.21 -27.39 -11.47
N SER A 415 14.92 -27.58 -11.16
CA SER A 415 14.14 -28.78 -11.53
C SER A 415 13.52 -28.68 -12.93
N GLY A 416 13.88 -27.68 -13.74
CA GLY A 416 13.43 -27.53 -15.12
C GLY A 416 12.08 -26.79 -15.29
N TYR A 417 11.58 -26.13 -14.25
CA TYR A 417 10.38 -25.29 -14.34
C TYR A 417 10.71 -23.90 -14.93
N SER A 418 10.05 -22.86 -14.49
CA SER A 418 10.19 -21.52 -15.05
C SER A 418 11.44 -20.78 -14.56
N PHE A 419 12.28 -20.25 -15.46
CA PHE A 419 13.40 -19.33 -15.14
C PHE A 419 12.94 -17.88 -14.95
N ILE A 420 11.70 -17.54 -15.35
CA ILE A 420 11.16 -16.20 -15.21
C ILE A 420 10.82 -15.88 -13.75
N LEU A 421 10.30 -16.86 -13.01
CA LEU A 421 9.85 -16.67 -11.63
C LEU A 421 10.94 -16.20 -10.66
N PRO A 422 12.17 -16.79 -10.64
CA PRO A 422 13.25 -16.27 -9.80
C PRO A 422 13.66 -14.84 -10.15
N ALA A 423 13.70 -14.50 -11.43
CA ALA A 423 14.03 -13.15 -11.88
C ALA A 423 12.99 -12.12 -11.43
N LEU A 424 11.71 -12.45 -11.54
CA LEU A 424 10.62 -11.62 -10.99
C LEU A 424 10.72 -11.49 -9.46
N ALA A 425 11.05 -12.57 -8.77
CA ALA A 425 11.23 -12.54 -7.32
C ALA A 425 12.36 -11.59 -6.88
N LEU A 426 13.42 -11.49 -7.70
CA LEU A 426 14.51 -10.52 -7.52
C LEU A 426 14.12 -9.09 -7.91
N GLY A 427 12.89 -8.84 -8.36
CA GLY A 427 12.39 -7.53 -8.75
C GLY A 427 12.67 -7.15 -10.21
N LEU A 428 13.23 -8.05 -11.02
CA LEU A 428 13.42 -7.82 -12.45
C LEU A 428 12.09 -8.01 -13.20
N SER A 429 11.77 -7.11 -14.11
CA SER A 429 10.62 -7.30 -15.01
C SER A 429 10.91 -8.37 -16.06
N GLN A 430 9.86 -8.97 -16.64
CA GLN A 430 10.02 -9.93 -17.74
C GLN A 430 10.78 -9.35 -18.95
N LYS A 431 10.64 -8.05 -19.18
CA LYS A 431 11.36 -7.35 -20.24
C LYS A 431 12.83 -7.15 -19.89
N GLU A 432 13.13 -6.72 -18.67
CA GLU A 432 14.49 -6.53 -18.19
C GLU A 432 15.28 -7.84 -18.24
N LEU A 433 14.66 -8.97 -17.85
CA LEU A 433 15.28 -10.28 -17.97
C LEU A 433 15.69 -10.59 -19.42
N GLY A 434 14.81 -10.30 -20.40
CA GLY A 434 15.14 -10.45 -21.81
C GLY A 434 16.31 -9.55 -22.22
N ASN A 435 16.23 -8.26 -21.87
CA ASN A 435 17.25 -7.27 -22.20
C ASN A 435 18.62 -7.60 -21.56
N ILE A 436 18.63 -8.08 -20.33
CA ILE A 436 19.88 -8.52 -19.64
C ILE A 436 20.50 -9.68 -20.39
N LYS A 437 19.68 -10.68 -20.76
CA LYS A 437 20.16 -11.83 -21.53
C LYS A 437 20.73 -11.43 -22.89
N ASP A 438 20.07 -10.54 -23.62
CA ASP A 438 20.54 -10.03 -24.90
C ASP A 438 21.83 -9.21 -24.72
N LEU A 439 21.91 -8.39 -23.67
CA LEU A 439 23.12 -7.65 -23.32
C LEU A 439 24.31 -8.58 -23.03
N GLU A 440 24.07 -9.59 -22.21
CA GLU A 440 25.13 -10.53 -21.81
C GLU A 440 25.63 -11.41 -22.96
N ASN A 441 24.71 -11.91 -23.78
CA ASN A 441 25.06 -12.86 -24.86
C ASN A 441 25.45 -12.16 -26.16
N ASP A 442 24.71 -11.11 -26.57
CA ASP A 442 24.86 -10.53 -27.94
C ASP A 442 25.76 -9.30 -27.96
N VAL A 443 25.80 -8.52 -26.84
CA VAL A 443 26.59 -7.28 -26.80
C VAL A 443 27.91 -7.46 -26.07
N LEU A 444 27.91 -8.10 -24.91
CA LEU A 444 29.10 -8.26 -24.06
C LEU A 444 29.83 -9.58 -24.33
N ASP A 445 29.15 -10.55 -24.93
CA ASP A 445 29.73 -11.87 -25.27
C ASP A 445 30.28 -12.61 -24.04
N LEU A 446 29.55 -12.47 -22.91
CA LEU A 446 30.00 -13.02 -21.63
C LEU A 446 30.02 -14.55 -21.61
N LYS A 447 29.17 -15.17 -22.42
CA LYS A 447 29.10 -16.62 -22.54
C LYS A 447 30.41 -17.22 -23.04
N GLU A 448 31.14 -16.52 -23.90
CA GLU A 448 32.44 -16.94 -24.39
C GLU A 448 33.60 -16.49 -23.50
N LYS A 449 33.44 -15.35 -22.83
CA LYS A 449 34.47 -14.74 -21.96
C LYS A 449 34.48 -15.28 -20.55
N LEU A 450 33.31 -15.59 -19.97
CA LEU A 450 33.15 -16.13 -18.63
C LEU A 450 32.91 -17.63 -18.72
N ILE A 451 34.00 -18.42 -18.75
CA ILE A 451 33.92 -19.89 -18.67
C ILE A 451 33.68 -20.23 -17.19
N PRO A 452 32.52 -20.79 -16.83
CA PRO A 452 32.31 -21.26 -15.46
C PRO A 452 33.37 -22.28 -15.09
N LEU A 453 33.88 -22.23 -13.87
CA LEU A 453 34.72 -23.28 -13.33
C LEU A 453 34.03 -24.64 -13.60
N SER A 454 34.67 -25.50 -14.39
CA SER A 454 34.10 -26.77 -14.83
C SER A 454 33.72 -27.64 -13.62
N THR A 455 32.44 -27.74 -13.36
CA THR A 455 31.91 -28.79 -12.51
C THR A 455 31.68 -30.04 -13.38
N SER A 456 31.75 -31.23 -12.80
CA SER A 456 31.53 -32.50 -13.47
C SER A 456 30.22 -32.66 -14.25
N TYR A 457 29.33 -31.67 -14.15
CA TYR A 457 28.05 -31.54 -14.87
C TYR A 457 28.08 -30.62 -16.10
N THR A 458 29.19 -29.89 -16.32
CA THR A 458 29.27 -28.87 -17.42
C THR A 458 29.92 -29.41 -18.69
N GLU A 459 30.46 -30.61 -18.71
CA GLU A 459 30.95 -31.29 -19.92
C GLU A 459 29.85 -32.14 -20.58
N SER A 460 28.74 -31.52 -20.99
CA SER A 460 27.77 -32.15 -21.88
C SER A 460 28.27 -32.12 -23.34
N GLY A 461 29.20 -32.96 -23.67
CA GLY A 461 29.73 -33.06 -25.02
C GLY A 461 30.82 -34.13 -25.18
N LYS A 462 31.36 -34.60 -24.09
CA LYS A 462 32.26 -35.76 -24.10
C LYS A 462 31.67 -36.87 -23.25
N SER A 463 31.63 -38.06 -23.79
CA SER A 463 31.21 -39.26 -23.06
C SER A 463 31.87 -39.29 -21.68
N PRO A 464 31.11 -39.55 -20.59
CA PRO A 464 31.68 -39.69 -19.26
C PRO A 464 32.53 -40.99 -19.27
N GLY A 465 33.81 -40.81 -19.44
CA GLY A 465 34.77 -41.89 -19.42
C GLY A 465 36.15 -41.37 -19.09
N ARG A 466 36.87 -42.12 -18.28
CA ARG A 466 38.29 -41.88 -18.02
C ARG A 466 39.02 -41.71 -19.37
N PRO A 467 39.90 -40.68 -19.53
CA PRO A 467 40.66 -40.50 -20.76
C PRO A 467 41.30 -41.82 -21.18
N GLU A 468 41.10 -42.21 -22.44
CA GLU A 468 41.74 -43.41 -22.96
C GLU A 468 43.23 -43.28 -22.79
N LYS A 469 43.82 -44.30 -22.12
CA LYS A 469 45.25 -44.36 -22.02
C LYS A 469 45.81 -44.79 -23.38
N PRO A 470 46.94 -44.20 -23.83
CA PRO A 470 47.66 -44.71 -25.01
C PRO A 470 47.87 -46.21 -24.90
N LEU A 471 47.85 -46.93 -26.02
CA LEU A 471 47.96 -48.39 -26.10
C LEU A 471 49.15 -48.93 -25.32
N GLU A 472 50.29 -48.20 -25.29
CA GLU A 472 51.50 -48.52 -24.58
C GLU A 472 51.37 -48.52 -23.04
N GLN A 473 50.31 -47.92 -22.49
CA GLN A 473 50.05 -47.84 -21.05
C GLN A 473 48.84 -48.69 -20.59
N LYS A 474 48.21 -49.40 -21.52
CA LYS A 474 47.10 -50.31 -21.21
C LYS A 474 47.59 -51.63 -20.71
N SER A 475 47.05 -52.18 -19.63
CA SER A 475 47.35 -53.51 -19.18
C SER A 475 46.80 -54.58 -20.16
N ALA A 476 47.42 -55.73 -20.26
CA ALA A 476 46.98 -56.83 -21.11
C ALA A 476 45.51 -57.26 -20.88
N LYS A 477 45.03 -57.14 -19.65
CA LYS A 477 43.62 -57.37 -19.31
C LYS A 477 42.66 -56.29 -19.89
N THR A 478 43.09 -55.04 -20.01
CA THR A 478 42.28 -53.92 -20.55
C THR A 478 42.18 -54.08 -22.07
N ILE A 479 43.27 -54.52 -22.74
CA ILE A 479 43.28 -54.76 -24.19
C ILE A 479 42.35 -55.93 -24.55
N ALA A 480 42.42 -57.03 -23.81
CA ALA A 480 41.54 -58.18 -24.03
C ALA A 480 40.05 -57.92 -23.80
N ASN A 481 39.68 -57.01 -22.85
CA ASN A 481 38.30 -56.62 -22.65
C ASN A 481 37.80 -55.68 -23.74
N GLU A 482 38.63 -54.83 -24.29
CA GLU A 482 38.24 -53.95 -25.41
C GLU A 482 38.02 -54.71 -26.69
N GLU A 483 38.91 -55.73 -26.99
CA GLU A 483 38.77 -56.64 -28.13
C GLU A 483 37.46 -57.49 -28.01
N SER A 484 37.10 -57.89 -26.80
CA SER A 484 35.84 -58.63 -26.58
C SER A 484 34.55 -57.81 -26.74
N LEU A 485 34.65 -56.53 -26.54
CA LEU A 485 33.53 -55.62 -26.75
C LEU A 485 33.30 -55.20 -28.22
N ASP A 486 34.42 -55.14 -28.99
CA ASP A 486 34.33 -54.78 -30.41
C ASP A 486 33.85 -56.01 -31.27
N SER A 487 34.02 -57.20 -30.76
CA SER A 487 33.56 -58.46 -31.43
C SER A 487 32.10 -58.80 -31.16
N GLY A 488 31.41 -58.10 -30.24
CA GLY A 488 30.05 -58.38 -29.84
C GLY A 488 28.94 -57.51 -30.51
N GLY A 489 29.28 -56.60 -31.40
CA GLY A 489 28.35 -55.59 -31.96
C GLY A 489 27.81 -55.94 -33.36
N SER A 490 27.32 -57.15 -33.60
CA SER A 490 26.51 -57.45 -34.79
C SER A 490 25.37 -58.38 -34.44
N GLY A 491 24.27 -57.86 -34.08
CA GLY A 491 23.04 -58.61 -33.77
C GLY A 491 21.80 -57.72 -33.79
N THR A 492 21.35 -57.42 -34.96
CA THR A 492 19.95 -57.41 -35.50
C THR A 492 18.79 -57.08 -34.58
N ASN A 493 18.10 -56.04 -34.99
CA ASN A 493 16.65 -55.75 -34.96
C ASN A 493 15.68 -56.87 -34.60
N GLY A 494 14.70 -56.53 -33.78
CA GLY A 494 13.38 -57.03 -33.67
C GLY A 494 12.46 -55.93 -33.17
#